data_8657bfd53a79ad2bfdc2fd7eb13e9bf4
#
_entry.id   8657bfd53a79ad2bfdc2fd7eb13e9bf4
#
_cell.length_a   1.000
_cell.length_b   1.000
_cell.length_c   1.000
_cell.angle_alpha   90.00
_cell.angle_beta   90.00
_cell.angle_gamma   90.00
#
_symmetry.space_group_name_H-M   'P 1'
#
loop_
_entity.id
_entity.type
_entity.pdbx_description
1 polymer ?
#
loop_
_entity_poly.entity_id
_entity_poly.type
_entity_poly.pdbx_seq_one_letter_code
_entity_poly.pdbx_strand_id
1 'polypeptide(L)'
;GDSYEKLESEINARSITLEDRIGQFIFGYGEDPIEKVIGKTLLDKKLTLSVAESCTGGYLSHLITSIPGSSAYFLGSMVPYDYQIKMRQLGVKPETLEKYGAVSEPTIIEMANIVRAKFNTDIGVATSGIAGPGGATPDKPVGTIWIAYSDKHQTVTRKLQLSKDRMINIRSASIAVLNLIRLSLP
;
A
#
# COMPACT_ATOMS: atom_id res chain seq x y z
N GLY A 1 19.56 33.23 -24.49
CA GLY A 1 19.17 32.18 -23.60
C GLY A 1 20.40 31.60 -22.92
N ASP A 2 20.23 31.15 -21.68
CA ASP A 2 21.32 30.50 -20.95
C ASP A 2 21.67 29.17 -21.63
N SER A 3 22.94 28.73 -21.48
CA SER A 3 23.35 27.45 -22.04
C SER A 3 22.61 26.29 -21.39
N TYR A 4 22.40 25.19 -22.10
CA TYR A 4 21.77 23.96 -21.59
C TYR A 4 22.44 23.50 -20.29
N GLU A 5 23.76 23.50 -20.24
CA GLU A 5 24.55 23.10 -19.07
C GLU A 5 24.25 23.94 -17.82
N LYS A 6 24.06 25.25 -17.99
CA LYS A 6 23.71 26.14 -16.87
C LYS A 6 22.32 25.86 -16.34
N LEU A 7 21.35 25.64 -17.24
CA LEU A 7 19.97 25.28 -16.86
C LEU A 7 19.94 23.93 -16.17
N GLU A 8 20.66 22.94 -16.65
CA GLU A 8 20.74 21.60 -16.04
C GLU A 8 21.37 21.70 -14.64
N SER A 9 22.44 22.47 -14.46
CA SER A 9 23.06 22.71 -13.15
C SER A 9 22.11 23.38 -12.18
N GLU A 10 21.31 24.38 -12.61
CA GLU A 10 20.32 25.04 -11.78
C GLU A 10 19.17 24.10 -11.40
N ILE A 11 18.68 23.27 -12.32
CA ILE A 11 17.64 22.26 -12.05
C ILE A 11 18.13 21.27 -11.01
N ASN A 12 19.36 20.74 -11.19
CA ASN A 12 19.95 19.79 -10.24
C ASN A 12 20.12 20.40 -8.84
N ALA A 13 20.59 21.63 -8.74
CA ALA A 13 20.72 22.31 -7.45
C ALA A 13 19.36 22.51 -6.75
N ARG A 14 18.31 22.85 -7.50
CA ARG A 14 16.94 22.98 -6.97
C ARG A 14 16.35 21.64 -6.58
N SER A 15 16.62 20.58 -7.36
CA SER A 15 16.18 19.20 -7.05
C SER A 15 16.77 18.71 -5.74
N ILE A 16 18.07 18.91 -5.50
CA ILE A 16 18.72 18.58 -4.22
C ILE A 16 18.04 19.32 -3.06
N THR A 17 17.78 20.62 -3.23
CA THR A 17 17.08 21.40 -2.17
C THR A 17 15.67 20.89 -1.90
N LEU A 18 14.96 20.40 -2.91
CA LEU A 18 13.63 19.79 -2.75
C LEU A 18 13.73 18.44 -2.06
N GLU A 19 14.70 17.61 -2.45
CA GLU A 19 14.94 16.31 -1.81
C GLU A 19 15.20 16.45 -0.31
N ASP A 20 16.03 17.42 0.09
CA ASP A 20 16.31 17.70 1.50
C ASP A 20 15.05 18.06 2.31
N ARG A 21 14.08 18.74 1.67
CA ARG A 21 12.87 19.23 2.34
C ARG A 21 11.70 18.25 2.32
N ILE A 22 11.50 17.62 1.16
CA ILE A 22 10.29 16.82 0.89
C ILE A 22 10.59 15.44 0.27
N GLY A 23 11.85 14.97 0.30
CA GLY A 23 12.28 13.73 -0.35
C GLY A 23 11.46 12.51 0.07
N GLN A 24 10.95 12.48 1.30
CA GLN A 24 10.05 11.43 1.76
C GLN A 24 8.74 11.32 0.93
N PHE A 25 8.34 12.40 0.24
CA PHE A 25 7.16 12.44 -0.62
C PHE A 25 7.47 12.27 -2.10
N ILE A 26 8.76 12.35 -2.49
CA ILE A 26 9.20 12.18 -3.88
C ILE A 26 9.39 10.69 -4.13
N PHE A 27 8.60 10.11 -5.02
CA PHE A 27 8.72 8.69 -5.39
C PHE A 27 9.42 8.48 -6.73
N GLY A 28 9.67 9.54 -7.49
CA GLY A 28 10.34 9.49 -8.79
C GLY A 28 10.33 10.83 -9.49
N TYR A 29 10.99 10.89 -10.63
CA TYR A 29 11.03 12.03 -11.51
C TYR A 29 10.38 11.69 -12.85
N GLY A 30 9.80 12.69 -13.53
CA GLY A 30 9.09 12.50 -14.79
C GLY A 30 7.62 12.16 -14.60
N GLU A 31 7.06 11.36 -15.51
CA GLU A 31 5.61 11.08 -15.60
C GLU A 31 5.23 9.67 -15.14
N ASP A 32 6.18 8.89 -14.65
CA ASP A 32 5.90 7.51 -14.24
C ASP A 32 5.03 7.49 -12.98
N PRO A 33 3.89 6.77 -12.99
CA PRO A 33 3.06 6.62 -11.81
C PRO A 33 3.75 5.74 -10.76
N ILE A 34 3.36 5.91 -9.49
CA ILE A 34 4.02 5.23 -8.36
C ILE A 34 4.02 3.70 -8.50
N GLU A 35 2.98 3.10 -9.03
CA GLU A 35 2.89 1.66 -9.27
C GLU A 35 3.96 1.16 -10.26
N LYS A 36 4.33 1.97 -11.25
CA LYS A 36 5.41 1.64 -12.19
C LYS A 36 6.78 1.73 -11.51
N VAL A 37 6.99 2.78 -10.72
CA VAL A 37 8.24 2.96 -9.96
C VAL A 37 8.44 1.81 -8.97
N ILE A 38 7.39 1.42 -8.23
CA ILE A 38 7.43 0.29 -7.32
C ILE A 38 7.69 -1.02 -8.07
N GLY A 39 7.00 -1.26 -9.18
CA GLY A 39 7.22 -2.45 -10.00
C GLY A 39 8.66 -2.60 -10.45
N LYS A 40 9.27 -1.50 -10.96
CA LYS A 40 10.68 -1.47 -11.32
C LYS A 40 11.59 -1.79 -10.12
N THR A 41 11.34 -1.15 -8.98
CA THR A 41 12.15 -1.39 -7.76
C THR A 41 12.07 -2.85 -7.30
N LEU A 42 10.88 -3.47 -7.35
CA LEU A 42 10.72 -4.88 -6.99
C LEU A 42 11.47 -5.80 -7.95
N LEU A 43 11.42 -5.53 -9.25
CA LEU A 43 12.16 -6.27 -10.27
C LEU A 43 13.67 -6.16 -10.05
N ASP A 44 14.19 -4.96 -9.88
CA ASP A 44 15.63 -4.69 -9.69
C ASP A 44 16.16 -5.41 -8.44
N LYS A 45 15.35 -5.44 -7.37
CA LYS A 45 15.68 -6.12 -6.11
C LYS A 45 15.33 -7.61 -6.09
N LYS A 46 14.68 -8.14 -7.14
CA LYS A 46 14.19 -9.54 -7.25
C LYS A 46 13.26 -9.92 -6.10
N LEU A 47 12.41 -8.99 -5.68
CA LEU A 47 11.46 -9.18 -4.58
C LEU A 47 10.06 -9.45 -5.14
N THR A 48 9.35 -10.36 -4.47
CA THR A 48 7.98 -10.74 -4.80
C THR A 48 6.97 -10.12 -3.84
N LEU A 49 5.75 -9.86 -4.35
CA LEU A 49 4.68 -9.15 -3.64
C LEU A 49 3.37 -9.92 -3.68
N SER A 50 2.66 -9.93 -2.56
CA SER A 50 1.26 -10.35 -2.47
C SER A 50 0.43 -9.33 -1.68
N VAL A 51 -0.89 -9.32 -1.93
CA VAL A 51 -1.80 -8.29 -1.40
C VAL A 51 -3.03 -8.91 -0.76
N ALA A 52 -3.45 -8.42 0.41
CA ALA A 52 -4.75 -8.69 1.01
C ALA A 52 -5.57 -7.39 1.08
N GLU A 53 -6.62 -7.31 0.27
CA GLU A 53 -7.46 -6.12 0.17
C GLU A 53 -8.81 -6.33 0.84
N SER A 54 -9.23 -5.36 1.65
CA SER A 54 -10.60 -5.30 2.14
C SER A 54 -11.31 -4.07 1.56
N CYS A 55 -11.13 -2.90 2.12
CA CYS A 55 -11.84 -1.70 1.70
C CYS A 55 -11.48 -1.19 0.29
N THR A 56 -10.34 -1.56 -0.25
CA THR A 56 -9.90 -1.20 -1.60
C THR A 56 -10.45 -2.12 -2.70
N GLY A 57 -10.94 -3.32 -2.32
CA GLY A 57 -11.77 -4.17 -3.17
C GLY A 57 -11.11 -4.67 -4.45
N GLY A 58 -9.79 -4.78 -4.51
CA GLY A 58 -9.03 -5.18 -5.71
C GLY A 58 -8.39 -4.00 -6.46
N TYR A 59 -8.64 -2.76 -6.02
CA TYR A 59 -8.12 -1.59 -6.72
C TYR A 59 -6.59 -1.48 -6.63
N LEU A 60 -5.97 -1.82 -5.50
CA LEU A 60 -4.51 -1.86 -5.37
C LEU A 60 -3.91 -2.93 -6.32
N SER A 61 -4.50 -4.11 -6.37
CA SER A 61 -4.09 -5.17 -7.29
C SER A 61 -4.26 -4.74 -8.76
N HIS A 62 -5.33 -4.01 -9.07
CA HIS A 62 -5.53 -3.43 -10.40
C HIS A 62 -4.41 -2.45 -10.78
N LEU A 63 -4.03 -1.53 -9.88
CA LEU A 63 -2.91 -0.62 -10.14
C LEU A 63 -1.61 -1.38 -10.44
N ILE A 64 -1.30 -2.40 -9.64
CA ILE A 64 -0.10 -3.22 -9.83
C ILE A 64 -0.15 -3.96 -11.18
N THR A 65 -1.28 -4.59 -11.50
CA THR A 65 -1.43 -5.39 -12.72
C THR A 65 -1.63 -4.56 -13.98
N SER A 66 -1.94 -3.26 -13.86
CA SER A 66 -1.97 -2.34 -15.00
C SER A 66 -0.58 -2.10 -15.61
N ILE A 67 0.49 -2.44 -14.87
CA ILE A 67 1.86 -2.30 -15.35
C ILE A 67 2.28 -3.58 -16.09
N PRO A 68 2.63 -3.51 -17.38
CA PRO A 68 3.13 -4.66 -18.13
C PRO A 68 4.34 -5.29 -17.45
N GLY A 69 4.36 -6.64 -17.39
CA GLY A 69 5.44 -7.40 -16.76
C GLY A 69 5.28 -7.57 -15.24
N SER A 70 4.19 -7.09 -14.64
CA SER A 70 3.93 -7.23 -13.19
C SER A 70 3.93 -8.67 -12.68
N SER A 71 3.64 -9.66 -13.53
CA SER A 71 3.69 -11.10 -13.18
C SER A 71 5.08 -11.59 -12.74
N ALA A 72 6.12 -10.84 -13.02
CA ALA A 72 7.48 -11.20 -12.58
C ALA A 72 7.71 -10.91 -11.08
N TYR A 73 6.91 -10.06 -10.45
CA TYR A 73 7.02 -9.71 -9.03
C TYR A 73 5.71 -9.86 -8.25
N PHE A 74 4.56 -9.74 -8.88
CA PHE A 74 3.26 -9.83 -8.23
C PHE A 74 2.68 -11.24 -8.36
N LEU A 75 2.67 -12.00 -7.27
CA LEU A 75 2.22 -13.41 -7.29
C LEU A 75 0.71 -13.56 -7.11
N GLY A 76 0.04 -12.53 -6.59
CA GLY A 76 -1.40 -12.54 -6.48
C GLY A 76 -1.96 -11.76 -5.30
N SER A 77 -3.28 -11.77 -5.20
CA SER A 77 -4.01 -11.11 -4.13
C SER A 77 -5.22 -11.90 -3.66
N MET A 78 -5.68 -11.55 -2.46
CA MET A 78 -6.96 -11.97 -1.90
C MET A 78 -7.79 -10.74 -1.56
N VAL A 79 -9.12 -10.83 -1.78
CA VAL A 79 -10.07 -9.79 -1.38
C VAL A 79 -11.01 -10.36 -0.30
N PRO A 80 -10.53 -10.55 0.94
CA PRO A 80 -11.32 -11.08 2.04
C PRO A 80 -12.25 -9.99 2.61
N TYR A 81 -13.30 -9.65 1.87
CA TYR A 81 -14.17 -8.52 2.14
C TYR A 81 -15.03 -8.71 3.39
N ASP A 82 -15.61 -9.89 3.53
CA ASP A 82 -16.46 -10.30 4.66
C ASP A 82 -15.62 -10.85 5.83
N TYR A 83 -16.17 -10.80 7.05
CA TYR A 83 -15.52 -11.33 8.26
C TYR A 83 -15.25 -12.85 8.16
N GLN A 84 -16.22 -13.63 7.67
CA GLN A 84 -16.04 -15.07 7.50
C GLN A 84 -14.96 -15.40 6.48
N ILE A 85 -14.86 -14.60 5.42
CA ILE A 85 -13.82 -14.76 4.40
C ILE A 85 -12.45 -14.37 4.96
N LYS A 86 -12.36 -13.34 5.81
CA LYS A 86 -11.11 -13.02 6.52
C LYS A 86 -10.62 -14.20 7.36
N MET A 87 -11.52 -14.89 8.07
CA MET A 87 -11.18 -16.04 8.88
C MET A 87 -10.89 -17.28 8.05
N ARG A 88 -11.86 -17.71 7.22
CA ARG A 88 -11.81 -19.02 6.54
C ARG A 88 -10.85 -19.05 5.35
N GLN A 89 -10.76 -17.98 4.59
CA GLN A 89 -9.96 -17.95 3.36
C GLN A 89 -8.58 -17.33 3.59
N LEU A 90 -8.52 -16.15 4.22
CA LEU A 90 -7.23 -15.55 4.53
C LEU A 90 -6.58 -16.23 5.73
N GLY A 91 -7.29 -16.47 6.82
CA GLY A 91 -6.79 -17.13 8.04
C GLY A 91 -6.57 -16.17 9.21
N VAL A 92 -7.19 -14.98 9.19
CA VAL A 92 -7.19 -14.07 10.35
C VAL A 92 -7.87 -14.75 11.52
N LYS A 93 -7.29 -14.64 12.71
CA LYS A 93 -7.81 -15.31 13.91
C LYS A 93 -9.17 -14.75 14.31
N PRO A 94 -10.14 -15.61 14.64
CA PRO A 94 -11.45 -15.16 15.13
C PRO A 94 -11.34 -14.24 16.34
N GLU A 95 -10.46 -14.54 17.29
CA GLU A 95 -10.25 -13.78 18.52
C GLU A 95 -9.74 -12.36 18.22
N THR A 96 -8.92 -12.18 17.18
CA THR A 96 -8.44 -10.86 16.76
C THR A 96 -9.58 -10.02 16.20
N LEU A 97 -10.42 -10.63 15.35
CA LEU A 97 -11.57 -9.93 14.77
C LEU A 97 -12.64 -9.61 15.82
N GLU A 98 -12.90 -10.53 16.75
CA GLU A 98 -13.87 -10.35 17.81
C GLU A 98 -13.45 -9.23 18.78
N LYS A 99 -12.19 -9.23 19.19
CA LYS A 99 -11.65 -8.26 20.16
C LYS A 99 -11.41 -6.87 19.59
N TYR A 100 -10.90 -6.77 18.36
CA TYR A 100 -10.40 -5.52 17.80
C TYR A 100 -11.19 -5.04 16.57
N GLY A 101 -11.98 -5.93 15.97
CA GLY A 101 -12.70 -5.67 14.73
C GLY A 101 -11.81 -5.71 13.48
N ALA A 102 -12.43 -5.69 12.30
CA ALA A 102 -11.72 -5.74 11.03
C ALA A 102 -10.87 -4.48 10.75
N VAL A 103 -11.27 -3.33 11.28
CA VAL A 103 -10.58 -2.06 11.09
C VAL A 103 -9.75 -1.75 12.32
N SER A 104 -8.60 -2.42 12.43
CA SER A 104 -7.71 -2.30 13.59
C SER A 104 -6.27 -2.66 13.22
N GLU A 105 -5.32 -2.18 14.02
CA GLU A 105 -3.92 -2.50 13.84
C GLU A 105 -3.62 -4.00 13.97
N PRO A 106 -4.10 -4.74 14.99
CA PRO A 106 -3.85 -6.17 15.06
C PRO A 106 -4.36 -6.94 13.84
N THR A 107 -5.55 -6.58 13.34
CA THR A 107 -6.11 -7.24 12.16
C THR A 107 -5.30 -6.97 10.90
N ILE A 108 -4.84 -5.74 10.70
CA ILE A 108 -4.08 -5.42 9.48
C ILE A 108 -2.69 -6.06 9.48
N ILE A 109 -2.05 -6.18 10.65
CA ILE A 109 -0.80 -6.92 10.84
C ILE A 109 -0.98 -8.39 10.43
N GLU A 110 -2.02 -9.04 10.96
CA GLU A 110 -2.31 -10.43 10.61
C GLU A 110 -2.56 -10.59 9.11
N MET A 111 -3.38 -9.72 8.51
CA MET A 111 -3.67 -9.78 7.08
C MET A 111 -2.42 -9.70 6.22
N ALA A 112 -1.50 -8.78 6.51
CA ALA A 112 -0.26 -8.61 5.75
C ALA A 112 0.69 -9.81 5.91
N ASN A 113 0.87 -10.29 7.16
CA ASN A 113 1.72 -11.43 7.45
C ASN A 113 1.18 -12.72 6.82
N ILE A 114 -0.12 -12.93 6.90
CA ILE A 114 -0.75 -14.16 6.39
C ILE A 114 -0.72 -14.19 4.87
N VAL A 115 -1.03 -13.10 4.17
CA VAL A 115 -0.99 -13.08 2.72
C VAL A 115 0.42 -13.33 2.21
N ARG A 116 1.44 -12.72 2.85
CA ARG A 116 2.85 -12.98 2.56
C ARG A 116 3.20 -14.46 2.68
N ALA A 117 2.85 -15.08 3.80
CA ALA A 117 3.12 -16.49 4.04
C ALA A 117 2.36 -17.41 3.08
N LYS A 118 1.08 -17.09 2.80
CA LYS A 118 0.19 -17.90 1.98
C LYS A 118 0.62 -17.96 0.52
N PHE A 119 1.14 -16.86 -0.01
CA PHE A 119 1.69 -16.78 -1.37
C PHE A 119 3.19 -17.06 -1.44
N ASN A 120 3.85 -17.25 -0.30
CA ASN A 120 5.30 -17.43 -0.19
C ASN A 120 6.05 -16.30 -0.89
N THR A 121 5.66 -15.05 -0.61
CA THR A 121 6.28 -13.84 -1.17
C THR A 121 7.25 -13.21 -0.19
N ASP A 122 8.16 -12.38 -0.70
CA ASP A 122 9.07 -11.59 0.14
C ASP A 122 8.31 -10.52 0.91
N ILE A 123 7.30 -9.92 0.27
CA ILE A 123 6.50 -8.82 0.79
C ILE A 123 5.01 -9.18 0.77
N GLY A 124 4.34 -8.94 1.87
CA GLY A 124 2.88 -8.94 1.97
C GLY A 124 2.37 -7.57 2.38
N VAL A 125 1.37 -7.06 1.68
CA VAL A 125 0.70 -5.81 2.07
C VAL A 125 -0.79 -6.01 2.27
N ALA A 126 -1.40 -5.16 3.10
CA ALA A 126 -2.83 -5.27 3.36
C ALA A 126 -3.52 -3.92 3.51
N THR A 127 -4.83 -3.89 3.22
CA THR A 127 -5.73 -2.77 3.47
C THR A 127 -6.98 -3.22 4.20
N SER A 128 -7.40 -2.49 5.23
CA SER A 128 -8.70 -2.68 5.88
C SER A 128 -9.22 -1.36 6.42
N GLY A 129 -10.50 -1.05 6.18
CA GLY A 129 -11.02 0.25 6.59
C GLY A 129 -12.48 0.51 6.23
N ILE A 130 -12.92 1.70 6.56
CA ILE A 130 -14.27 2.21 6.30
C ILE A 130 -14.19 3.21 5.14
N ALA A 131 -14.37 2.71 3.92
CA ALA A 131 -14.34 3.55 2.74
C ALA A 131 -15.53 4.50 2.63
N GLY A 132 -16.65 4.16 3.27
CA GLY A 132 -17.88 4.97 3.27
C GLY A 132 -18.88 4.56 2.17
N PRO A 133 -20.06 5.25 2.11
CA PRO A 133 -20.52 6.29 3.03
C PRO A 133 -21.00 5.74 4.39
N GLY A 134 -21.29 4.44 4.48
CA GLY A 134 -21.71 3.75 5.70
C GLY A 134 -20.57 3.07 6.44
N GLY A 135 -20.90 2.38 7.55
CA GLY A 135 -19.96 1.57 8.34
C GLY A 135 -19.19 2.33 9.42
N ALA A 136 -19.39 3.64 9.56
CA ALA A 136 -18.77 4.41 10.61
C ALA A 136 -19.27 4.02 12.00
N THR A 137 -18.39 4.10 12.99
CA THR A 137 -18.70 4.06 14.42
C THR A 137 -18.18 5.34 15.09
N PRO A 138 -18.59 5.66 16.34
CA PRO A 138 -18.06 6.82 17.06
C PRO A 138 -16.52 6.88 17.08
N ASP A 139 -15.87 5.72 17.25
CA ASP A 139 -14.40 5.63 17.35
C ASP A 139 -13.70 5.47 16.00
N LYS A 140 -14.45 5.13 14.94
CA LYS A 140 -13.92 4.84 13.60
C LYS A 140 -14.80 5.51 12.55
N PRO A 141 -14.62 6.81 12.29
CA PRO A 141 -15.40 7.52 11.27
C PRO A 141 -15.07 7.03 9.85
N VAL A 142 -15.91 7.42 8.88
CA VAL A 142 -15.62 7.19 7.45
C VAL A 142 -14.24 7.75 7.11
N GLY A 143 -13.49 7.02 6.30
CA GLY A 143 -12.10 7.35 5.96
C GLY A 143 -11.05 6.77 6.92
N THR A 144 -11.47 6.11 8.01
CA THR A 144 -10.54 5.36 8.87
C THR A 144 -10.08 4.10 8.15
N ILE A 145 -8.81 4.05 7.76
CA ILE A 145 -8.22 2.93 7.04
C ILE A 145 -6.87 2.57 7.67
N TRP A 146 -6.67 1.28 7.90
CA TRP A 146 -5.40 0.72 8.26
C TRP A 146 -4.75 0.09 7.04
N ILE A 147 -3.44 0.33 6.89
CA ILE A 147 -2.59 -0.29 5.88
C ILE A 147 -1.38 -0.92 6.56
N ALA A 148 -0.86 -1.99 5.98
CA ALA A 148 0.34 -2.66 6.48
C ALA A 148 1.24 -3.13 5.35
N TYR A 149 2.53 -3.13 5.63
CA TYR A 149 3.61 -3.77 4.91
C TYR A 149 4.24 -4.82 5.84
N SER A 150 4.58 -5.98 5.32
CA SER A 150 5.29 -7.04 6.04
C SER A 150 6.35 -7.66 5.15
N ASP A 151 7.56 -7.80 5.67
CA ASP A 151 8.63 -8.62 5.10
C ASP A 151 9.19 -9.61 6.14
N LYS A 152 10.35 -10.20 5.87
CA LYS A 152 10.99 -11.14 6.81
C LYS A 152 11.59 -10.47 8.06
N HIS A 153 11.75 -9.15 8.07
CA HIS A 153 12.42 -8.42 9.13
C HIS A 153 11.47 -7.56 9.97
N GLN A 154 10.41 -7.03 9.34
CA GLN A 154 9.53 -6.06 9.96
C GLN A 154 8.09 -6.16 9.48
N THR A 155 7.19 -5.63 10.30
CA THR A 155 5.83 -5.29 9.89
C THR A 155 5.58 -3.83 10.26
N VAL A 156 5.27 -3.00 9.27
CA VAL A 156 5.01 -1.56 9.43
C VAL A 156 3.54 -1.29 9.15
N THR A 157 2.89 -0.55 10.04
CA THR A 157 1.48 -0.16 9.90
C THR A 157 1.33 1.35 9.79
N ARG A 158 0.25 1.79 9.19
CA ARG A 158 -0.20 3.20 9.20
C ARG A 158 -1.72 3.25 9.35
N LYS A 159 -2.17 4.09 10.25
CA LYS A 159 -3.58 4.49 10.33
C LYS A 159 -3.78 5.75 9.52
N LEU A 160 -4.69 5.69 8.57
CA LEU A 160 -5.07 6.83 7.73
C LEU A 160 -6.42 7.36 8.19
N GLN A 161 -6.59 8.68 8.18
CA GLN A 161 -7.87 9.34 8.27
C GLN A 161 -8.06 10.14 6.98
N LEU A 162 -8.86 9.60 6.08
CA LEU A 162 -9.07 10.12 4.74
C LEU A 162 -10.38 10.93 4.65
N SER A 163 -10.96 11.00 3.47
CA SER A 163 -12.15 11.80 3.19
C SER A 163 -13.47 11.07 3.54
N LYS A 164 -14.60 11.71 3.20
CA LYS A 164 -15.92 11.06 3.27
C LYS A 164 -16.32 10.39 1.95
N ASP A 165 -15.57 10.63 0.88
CA ASP A 165 -15.83 10.05 -0.43
C ASP A 165 -15.18 8.67 -0.58
N ARG A 166 -16.02 7.69 -0.95
CA ARG A 166 -15.59 6.29 -1.08
C ARG A 166 -14.51 6.09 -2.11
N MET A 167 -14.64 6.69 -3.29
CA MET A 167 -13.67 6.47 -4.37
C MET A 167 -12.35 7.16 -4.09
N ILE A 168 -12.39 8.34 -3.47
CA ILE A 168 -11.18 9.02 -2.99
C ILE A 168 -10.48 8.14 -1.95
N ASN A 169 -11.23 7.57 -1.01
CA ASN A 169 -10.68 6.71 0.05
C ASN A 169 -10.00 5.44 -0.52
N ILE A 170 -10.65 4.79 -1.50
CA ILE A 170 -10.10 3.60 -2.17
C ILE A 170 -8.79 3.95 -2.88
N ARG A 171 -8.78 5.02 -3.68
CA ARG A 171 -7.60 5.47 -4.41
C ARG A 171 -6.46 5.87 -3.48
N SER A 172 -6.76 6.74 -2.51
CA SER A 172 -5.75 7.26 -1.58
C SER A 172 -5.14 6.16 -0.72
N ALA A 173 -5.94 5.20 -0.24
CA ALA A 173 -5.43 4.06 0.51
C ALA A 173 -4.50 3.19 -0.35
N SER A 174 -4.85 2.94 -1.61
CA SER A 174 -4.02 2.15 -2.52
C SER A 174 -2.68 2.84 -2.82
N ILE A 175 -2.69 4.14 -3.10
CA ILE A 175 -1.47 4.94 -3.28
C ILE A 175 -0.64 4.97 -1.99
N ALA A 176 -1.29 5.08 -0.83
CA ALA A 176 -0.60 5.05 0.46
C ALA A 176 0.11 3.72 0.72
N VAL A 177 -0.46 2.58 0.30
CA VAL A 177 0.22 1.27 0.37
C VAL A 177 1.42 1.23 -0.55
N LEU A 178 1.30 1.68 -1.80
CA LEU A 178 2.44 1.73 -2.72
C LEU A 178 3.57 2.60 -2.16
N ASN A 179 3.23 3.75 -1.57
CA ASN A 179 4.22 4.59 -0.89
C ASN A 179 4.79 3.93 0.37
N LEU A 180 3.98 3.17 1.13
CA LEU A 180 4.47 2.41 2.28
C LEU A 180 5.48 1.34 1.85
N ILE A 181 5.23 0.62 0.73
CA ILE A 181 6.21 -0.29 0.14
C ILE A 181 7.52 0.45 -0.13
N ARG A 182 7.46 1.57 -0.86
CA ARG A 182 8.63 2.38 -1.21
C ARG A 182 9.48 2.77 -0.01
N LEU A 183 8.83 3.20 1.08
CA LEU A 183 9.51 3.67 2.30
C LEU A 183 10.03 2.53 3.19
N SER A 184 9.52 1.31 3.00
CA SER A 184 9.86 0.15 3.82
C SER A 184 10.86 -0.80 3.16
N LEU A 185 11.05 -0.66 1.84
CA LEU A 185 12.05 -1.46 1.11
C LEU A 185 13.47 -1.15 1.61
N PRO A 186 14.30 -2.22 1.78
CA PRO A 186 15.69 -2.08 2.18
C PRO A 186 16.57 -1.44 1.11
#